data_6e6b11c4e021645595d369390370b2d3
#
_entry.id   6e6b11c4e021645595d369390370b2d3
#
_cell.length_a   1.000
_cell.length_b   1.000
_cell.length_c   1.000
_cell.angle_alpha   90.00
_cell.angle_beta   90.00
_cell.angle_gamma   90.00
#
_symmetry.space_group_name_H-M   'P 1'
#
loop_
_entity.id
_entity.type
_entity.pdbx_description
1 polymer ?
#
loop_
_entity_poly.entity_id
_entity_poly.type
_entity_poly.pdbx_seq_one_letter_code
_entity_poly.pdbx_strand_id
1 'polypeptide(L)'
;MSTHQRKVLIVEDDPAIREALLEAILSDGHAAVGAVDGAEAVRKFGVEAFDLVLLDIMLPVMNGYDVCRRIREKDRRVPIVMLSAKGSEIDKVLGLELGADDYVTKPFGLRELLARVHAAFRRHDLLAEAPGAAPVTADTFYFGAALIDRRRFTATRGDVATELTARELQLLELFHRKRGEVLSRDFLLNAVWGIDYMGTTRTLDQHVAQVRKKIDDTAAKLIKTVHGVGYQYIG
;
A
#
# COMPACT_ATOMS: atom_id res chain seq x y z
N MET A 1 23.44 -4.03 -13.28
CA MET A 1 22.20 -4.31 -12.57
C MET A 1 21.06 -4.23 -13.58
N SER A 2 20.42 -5.33 -13.92
CA SER A 2 19.31 -5.33 -14.87
C SER A 2 18.12 -4.64 -14.23
N THR A 3 17.88 -3.39 -14.55
CA THR A 3 16.66 -2.68 -14.11
C THR A 3 15.48 -3.30 -14.87
N HIS A 4 14.73 -4.12 -14.18
CA HIS A 4 13.50 -4.67 -14.75
C HIS A 4 12.54 -3.51 -15.04
N GLN A 5 12.23 -3.30 -16.34
CA GLN A 5 11.30 -2.25 -16.75
C GLN A 5 9.91 -2.53 -16.16
N ARG A 6 9.38 -1.61 -15.35
CA ARG A 6 8.07 -1.69 -14.72
C ARG A 6 7.04 -0.91 -15.50
N LYS A 7 5.77 -1.28 -15.37
CA LYS A 7 4.66 -0.61 -16.05
C LYS A 7 3.75 0.08 -15.04
N VAL A 8 3.60 1.39 -15.17
CA VAL A 8 2.82 2.25 -14.27
C VAL A 8 1.55 2.73 -14.96
N LEU A 9 0.40 2.57 -14.31
CA LEU A 9 -0.85 3.21 -14.70
C LEU A 9 -0.95 4.57 -14.00
N ILE A 10 -1.14 5.64 -14.75
CA ILE A 10 -1.29 7.01 -14.25
C ILE A 10 -2.71 7.47 -14.54
N VAL A 11 -3.48 7.73 -13.49
CA VAL A 11 -4.88 8.15 -13.59
C VAL A 11 -5.00 9.57 -13.07
N GLU A 12 -5.14 10.52 -13.99
CA GLU A 12 -5.13 11.96 -13.70
C GLU A 12 -5.93 12.66 -14.81
N ASP A 13 -6.90 13.48 -14.46
CA ASP A 13 -7.74 14.19 -15.43
C ASP A 13 -7.05 15.45 -15.98
N ASP A 14 -6.25 16.14 -15.17
CA ASP A 14 -5.47 17.29 -15.64
C ASP A 14 -4.40 16.84 -16.64
N PRO A 15 -4.46 17.30 -17.91
CA PRO A 15 -3.53 16.85 -18.95
C PRO A 15 -2.07 17.26 -18.64
N ALA A 16 -1.84 18.44 -18.04
CA ALA A 16 -0.50 18.92 -17.78
C ALA A 16 0.16 18.09 -16.67
N ILE A 17 -0.58 17.76 -15.61
CA ILE A 17 -0.09 16.89 -14.52
C ILE A 17 0.13 15.47 -15.05
N ARG A 18 -0.80 14.95 -15.83
CA ARG A 18 -0.70 13.60 -16.40
C ARG A 18 0.51 13.46 -17.32
N GLU A 19 0.74 14.42 -18.22
CA GLU A 19 1.90 14.43 -19.12
C GLU A 19 3.22 14.52 -18.34
N ALA A 20 3.31 15.41 -17.35
CA ALA A 20 4.49 15.51 -16.49
C ALA A 20 4.79 14.20 -15.73
N LEU A 21 3.76 13.50 -15.25
CA LEU A 21 3.91 12.21 -14.60
C LEU A 21 4.35 11.12 -15.58
N LEU A 22 3.76 11.07 -16.79
CA LEU A 22 4.17 10.14 -17.84
C LEU A 22 5.63 10.34 -18.20
N GLU A 23 6.05 11.58 -18.46
CA GLU A 23 7.44 11.92 -18.76
C GLU A 23 8.40 11.54 -17.65
N ALA A 24 8.03 11.81 -16.39
CA ALA A 24 8.85 11.47 -15.24
C ALA A 24 9.09 9.95 -15.13
N ILE A 25 8.05 9.13 -15.28
CA ILE A 25 8.14 7.67 -15.20
C ILE A 25 8.93 7.10 -16.40
N LEU A 26 8.71 7.63 -17.60
CA LEU A 26 9.46 7.23 -18.80
C LEU A 26 10.95 7.58 -18.68
N SER A 27 11.27 8.79 -18.20
CA SER A 27 12.65 9.26 -18.00
C SER A 27 13.37 8.45 -16.92
N ASP A 28 12.63 7.86 -15.98
CA ASP A 28 13.13 6.97 -14.92
C ASP A 28 13.36 5.52 -15.42
N GLY A 29 13.13 5.25 -16.73
CA GLY A 29 13.36 3.96 -17.37
C GLY A 29 12.22 2.96 -17.28
N HIS A 30 11.03 3.39 -16.90
CA HIS A 30 9.84 2.57 -16.76
C HIS A 30 8.83 2.80 -17.89
N ALA A 31 7.90 1.89 -18.09
CA ALA A 31 6.77 2.10 -19.00
C ALA A 31 5.64 2.82 -18.25
N ALA A 32 4.94 3.72 -18.93
CA ALA A 32 3.84 4.48 -18.37
C ALA A 32 2.63 4.48 -19.30
N VAL A 33 1.43 4.34 -18.73
CA VAL A 33 0.15 4.41 -19.45
C VAL A 33 -0.75 5.38 -18.71
N GLY A 34 -1.25 6.41 -19.42
CA GLY A 34 -2.18 7.39 -18.85
C GLY A 34 -3.64 6.97 -18.98
N ALA A 35 -4.48 7.39 -18.05
CA ALA A 35 -5.94 7.37 -18.14
C ALA A 35 -6.47 8.72 -17.70
N VAL A 36 -7.47 9.24 -18.42
CA VAL A 36 -8.02 10.59 -18.18
C VAL A 36 -9.17 10.60 -17.17
N ASP A 37 -9.72 9.43 -16.87
CA ASP A 37 -10.80 9.25 -15.90
C ASP A 37 -10.77 7.85 -15.27
N GLY A 38 -11.57 7.66 -14.22
CA GLY A 38 -11.61 6.39 -13.50
C GLY A 38 -12.21 5.23 -14.32
N ALA A 39 -13.10 5.49 -15.27
CA ALA A 39 -13.70 4.45 -16.10
C ALA A 39 -12.66 3.90 -17.09
N GLU A 40 -11.87 4.79 -17.70
CA GLU A 40 -10.74 4.40 -18.55
C GLU A 40 -9.69 3.61 -17.78
N ALA A 41 -9.36 4.06 -16.56
CA ALA A 41 -8.41 3.37 -15.69
C ALA A 41 -8.83 1.92 -15.44
N VAL A 42 -10.09 1.70 -15.04
CA VAL A 42 -10.62 0.35 -14.77
C VAL A 42 -10.62 -0.53 -16.02
N ARG A 43 -10.93 0.04 -17.19
CA ARG A 43 -10.87 -0.70 -18.46
C ARG A 43 -9.44 -1.13 -18.78
N LYS A 44 -8.47 -0.20 -18.72
CA LYS A 44 -7.05 -0.49 -18.98
C LYS A 44 -6.50 -1.53 -17.99
N PHE A 45 -6.80 -1.37 -16.72
CA PHE A 45 -6.40 -2.33 -15.68
C PHE A 45 -7.04 -3.71 -15.88
N GLY A 46 -8.18 -3.78 -16.56
CA GLY A 46 -8.86 -5.03 -16.87
C GLY A 46 -8.22 -5.85 -18.00
N VAL A 47 -7.42 -5.23 -18.85
CA VAL A 47 -6.84 -5.86 -20.06
C VAL A 47 -5.31 -5.90 -20.04
N GLU A 48 -4.66 -5.12 -19.17
CA GLU A 48 -3.21 -5.02 -19.06
C GLU A 48 -2.76 -5.20 -17.61
N ALA A 49 -1.59 -5.80 -17.43
CA ALA A 49 -0.96 -5.89 -16.10
C ALA A 49 -0.13 -4.63 -15.82
N PHE A 50 -0.19 -4.15 -14.58
CA PHE A 50 0.57 -3.01 -14.10
C PHE A 50 1.30 -3.35 -12.81
N ASP A 51 2.48 -2.79 -12.64
CA ASP A 51 3.31 -2.96 -11.44
C ASP A 51 3.04 -1.90 -10.38
N LEU A 52 2.34 -0.81 -10.74
CA LEU A 52 1.95 0.27 -9.84
C LEU A 52 0.86 1.12 -10.46
N VAL A 53 0.00 1.71 -9.62
CA VAL A 53 -1.02 2.68 -10.01
C VAL A 53 -0.78 4.00 -9.26
N LEU A 54 -0.61 5.10 -10.00
CA LEU A 54 -0.72 6.46 -9.50
C LEU A 54 -2.15 6.94 -9.77
N LEU A 55 -2.89 7.31 -8.73
CA LEU A 55 -4.33 7.49 -8.82
C LEU A 55 -4.76 8.81 -8.18
N ASP A 56 -5.24 9.76 -8.99
CA ASP A 56 -5.90 10.94 -8.44
C ASP A 56 -7.22 10.56 -7.77
N ILE A 57 -7.50 11.20 -6.66
CA ILE A 57 -8.76 11.05 -5.93
C ILE A 57 -9.90 11.77 -6.66
N MET A 58 -9.62 12.99 -7.15
CA MET A 58 -10.62 13.88 -7.70
C MET A 58 -10.77 13.70 -9.22
N LEU A 59 -11.29 12.56 -9.64
CA LEU A 59 -11.51 12.24 -11.06
C LEU A 59 -12.97 12.46 -11.47
N PRO A 60 -13.20 12.86 -12.72
CA PRO A 60 -14.55 12.90 -13.29
C PRO A 60 -15.08 11.48 -13.54
N VAL A 61 -16.40 11.35 -13.68
CA VAL A 61 -17.13 10.11 -14.02
C VAL A 61 -17.07 9.07 -12.90
N MET A 62 -15.89 8.70 -12.45
CA MET A 62 -15.66 7.74 -11.38
C MET A 62 -14.49 8.24 -10.53
N ASN A 63 -14.75 8.53 -9.25
CA ASN A 63 -13.74 9.04 -8.33
C ASN A 63 -12.64 7.99 -8.05
N GLY A 64 -11.46 8.45 -7.59
CA GLY A 64 -10.32 7.57 -7.33
C GLY A 64 -10.57 6.51 -6.27
N TYR A 65 -11.47 6.74 -5.33
CA TYR A 65 -11.84 5.74 -4.32
C TYR A 65 -12.55 4.52 -4.92
N ASP A 66 -13.49 4.77 -5.85
CA ASP A 66 -14.19 3.70 -6.54
C ASP A 66 -13.27 2.95 -7.51
N VAL A 67 -12.33 3.66 -8.14
CA VAL A 67 -11.27 3.03 -8.95
C VAL A 67 -10.40 2.12 -8.08
N CYS A 68 -9.94 2.61 -6.92
CA CYS A 68 -9.14 1.82 -5.97
C CYS A 68 -9.86 0.54 -5.56
N ARG A 69 -11.14 0.63 -5.17
CA ARG A 69 -11.96 -0.51 -4.80
C ARG A 69 -12.03 -1.54 -5.93
N ARG A 70 -12.34 -1.11 -7.17
CA ARG A 70 -12.44 -1.99 -8.33
C ARG A 70 -11.11 -2.64 -8.71
N ILE A 71 -10.00 -1.95 -8.53
CA ILE A 71 -8.66 -2.53 -8.71
C ILE A 71 -8.42 -3.61 -7.66
N ARG A 72 -8.75 -3.34 -6.38
CA ARG A 72 -8.56 -4.30 -5.28
C ARG A 72 -9.41 -5.55 -5.39
N GLU A 73 -10.59 -5.46 -5.99
CA GLU A 73 -11.42 -6.63 -6.34
C GLU A 73 -10.72 -7.57 -7.33
N LYS A 74 -9.85 -7.03 -8.22
CA LYS A 74 -9.12 -7.80 -9.23
C LYS A 74 -7.71 -8.17 -8.77
N ASP A 75 -6.99 -7.24 -8.18
CA ASP A 75 -5.61 -7.39 -7.72
C ASP A 75 -5.39 -6.69 -6.38
N ARG A 76 -5.07 -7.49 -5.36
CA ARG A 76 -4.77 -7.03 -4.00
C ARG A 76 -3.30 -6.69 -3.79
N ARG A 77 -2.44 -6.99 -4.76
CA ARG A 77 -0.98 -6.90 -4.63
C ARG A 77 -0.41 -5.67 -5.30
N VAL A 78 -1.00 -5.23 -6.42
CA VAL A 78 -0.51 -4.06 -7.14
C VAL A 78 -0.47 -2.84 -6.21
N PRO A 79 0.68 -2.17 -6.07
CA PRO A 79 0.76 -0.96 -5.26
C PRO A 79 -0.11 0.16 -5.84
N ILE A 80 -0.89 0.82 -4.97
CA ILE A 80 -1.70 2.00 -5.33
C ILE A 80 -1.23 3.18 -4.48
N VAL A 81 -0.73 4.22 -5.15
CA VAL A 81 -0.35 5.50 -4.53
C VAL A 81 -1.39 6.54 -4.94
N MET A 82 -2.13 7.06 -3.96
CA MET A 82 -3.14 8.10 -4.22
C MET A 82 -2.52 9.48 -4.28
N LEU A 83 -2.98 10.28 -5.24
CA LEU A 83 -2.66 11.71 -5.35
C LEU A 83 -3.85 12.49 -4.78
N SER A 84 -3.62 13.27 -3.71
CA SER A 84 -4.69 13.98 -3.01
C SER A 84 -4.45 15.48 -2.96
N ALA A 85 -5.51 16.30 -2.99
CA ALA A 85 -5.40 17.74 -2.75
C ALA A 85 -4.97 18.03 -1.30
N LYS A 86 -4.25 19.16 -1.12
CA LYS A 86 -3.79 19.62 0.21
C LYS A 86 -5.01 19.94 1.10
N GLY A 87 -5.03 19.38 2.30
CA GLY A 87 -6.02 19.74 3.34
C GLY A 87 -7.07 18.69 3.67
N SER A 88 -7.23 17.66 2.86
CA SER A 88 -8.22 16.61 3.08
C SER A 88 -7.64 15.45 3.91
N GLU A 89 -7.67 15.60 5.25
CA GLU A 89 -7.32 14.48 6.14
C GLU A 89 -8.31 13.32 6.03
N ILE A 90 -9.57 13.64 5.76
CA ILE A 90 -10.64 12.66 5.57
C ILE A 90 -10.35 11.81 4.32
N ASP A 91 -9.88 12.43 3.24
CA ASP A 91 -9.57 11.71 2.00
C ASP A 91 -8.41 10.73 2.16
N LYS A 92 -7.43 11.07 2.98
CA LYS A 92 -6.29 10.18 3.28
C LYS A 92 -6.73 8.96 4.08
N VAL A 93 -7.59 9.16 5.08
CA VAL A 93 -8.16 8.07 5.89
C VAL A 93 -8.98 7.14 5.00
N LEU A 94 -9.88 7.69 4.22
CA LEU A 94 -10.78 6.92 3.37
C LEU A 94 -10.02 6.15 2.28
N GLY A 95 -9.01 6.77 1.65
CA GLY A 95 -8.20 6.10 0.62
C GLY A 95 -7.45 4.87 1.16
N LEU A 96 -6.85 4.99 2.33
CA LEU A 96 -6.16 3.88 2.99
C LEU A 96 -7.14 2.81 3.49
N GLU A 97 -8.35 3.19 3.94
CA GLU A 97 -9.42 2.25 4.28
C GLU A 97 -9.89 1.42 3.08
N LEU A 98 -9.85 2.00 1.89
CA LEU A 98 -10.21 1.34 0.64
C LEU A 98 -9.07 0.51 0.03
N GLY A 99 -7.91 0.49 0.66
CA GLY A 99 -6.79 -0.37 0.28
C GLY A 99 -5.69 0.31 -0.52
N ALA A 100 -5.59 1.65 -0.54
CA ALA A 100 -4.40 2.33 -1.03
C ALA A 100 -3.19 2.00 -0.15
N ASP A 101 -2.01 1.95 -0.75
CA ASP A 101 -0.77 1.63 -0.04
C ASP A 101 -0.07 2.87 0.49
N ASP A 102 -0.24 3.99 -0.20
CA ASP A 102 0.37 5.27 0.17
C ASP A 102 -0.42 6.43 -0.48
N TYR A 103 -0.08 7.66 -0.08
CA TYR A 103 -0.63 8.87 -0.69
C TYR A 103 0.43 9.96 -0.81
N VAL A 104 0.26 10.81 -1.83
CA VAL A 104 1.07 12.00 -2.07
C VAL A 104 0.13 13.21 -2.14
N THR A 105 0.48 14.28 -1.44
CA THR A 105 -0.35 15.48 -1.38
C THR A 105 0.05 16.47 -2.47
N LYS A 106 -0.90 16.90 -3.29
CA LYS A 106 -0.71 17.98 -4.28
C LYS A 106 -0.62 19.35 -3.56
N PRO A 107 0.29 20.27 -3.96
CA PRO A 107 1.34 20.07 -4.94
C PRO A 107 2.50 19.23 -4.40
N PHE A 108 3.04 18.33 -5.21
CA PHE A 108 4.16 17.46 -4.85
C PHE A 108 5.38 17.72 -5.73
N GLY A 109 6.56 17.44 -5.20
CA GLY A 109 7.78 17.41 -5.98
C GLY A 109 7.94 16.09 -6.74
N LEU A 110 8.38 16.13 -8.01
CA LEU A 110 8.62 14.91 -8.79
C LEU A 110 9.61 13.96 -8.11
N ARG A 111 10.64 14.49 -7.43
CA ARG A 111 11.60 13.66 -6.67
C ARG A 111 10.93 12.90 -5.52
N GLU A 112 10.03 13.54 -4.80
CA GLU A 112 9.26 12.88 -3.74
C GLU A 112 8.40 11.76 -4.31
N LEU A 113 7.67 12.03 -5.40
CA LEU A 113 6.83 11.04 -6.05
C LEU A 113 7.66 9.84 -6.53
N LEU A 114 8.76 10.06 -7.26
CA LEU A 114 9.63 9.00 -7.75
C LEU A 114 10.24 8.17 -6.62
N ALA A 115 10.62 8.81 -5.51
CA ALA A 115 11.10 8.08 -4.33
C ALA A 115 10.05 7.10 -3.78
N ARG A 116 8.75 7.48 -3.78
CA ARG A 116 7.64 6.59 -3.37
C ARG A 116 7.37 5.50 -4.39
N VAL A 117 7.43 5.81 -5.69
CA VAL A 117 7.33 4.83 -6.78
C VAL A 117 8.43 3.76 -6.63
N HIS A 118 9.68 4.18 -6.47
CA HIS A 118 10.80 3.25 -6.24
C HIS A 118 10.62 2.42 -4.97
N ALA A 119 10.13 3.04 -3.89
CA ALA A 119 9.84 2.32 -2.66
C ALA A 119 8.73 1.26 -2.88
N ALA A 120 7.74 1.53 -3.69
CA ALA A 120 6.70 0.58 -4.04
C ALA A 120 7.25 -0.58 -4.91
N PHE A 121 8.11 -0.29 -5.89
CA PHE A 121 8.73 -1.31 -6.75
C PHE A 121 9.65 -2.25 -5.98
N ARG A 122 10.61 -1.72 -5.19
CA ARG A 122 11.53 -2.55 -4.40
C ARG A 122 10.82 -3.60 -3.57
N ARG A 123 9.61 -3.33 -3.12
CA ARG A 123 8.83 -4.26 -2.29
C ARG A 123 8.06 -5.27 -3.07
N HIS A 124 7.54 -4.87 -4.23
CA HIS A 124 6.92 -5.83 -5.14
C HIS A 124 7.92 -6.95 -5.47
N ASP A 125 9.21 -6.58 -5.64
CA ASP A 125 10.29 -7.54 -5.89
C ASP A 125 10.58 -8.43 -4.67
N LEU A 126 10.63 -7.86 -3.47
CA LEU A 126 10.83 -8.64 -2.23
C LEU A 126 9.69 -9.63 -1.96
N LEU A 127 8.48 -9.35 -2.42
CA LEU A 127 7.35 -10.28 -2.34
C LEU A 127 7.40 -11.34 -3.45
N ALA A 128 8.02 -11.02 -4.60
CA ALA A 128 8.20 -11.94 -5.72
C ALA A 128 9.47 -12.80 -5.56
N GLU A 129 10.53 -12.26 -4.93
CA GLU A 129 11.86 -12.85 -4.83
C GLU A 129 12.17 -13.47 -3.47
N ALA A 130 11.24 -13.80 -2.63
CA ALA A 130 11.55 -14.51 -1.39
C ALA A 130 12.02 -15.99 -1.59
N PRO A 131 13.15 -16.25 -2.31
CA PRO A 131 13.95 -17.44 -2.16
C PRO A 131 15.20 -17.06 -1.35
N GLY A 132 15.14 -17.11 -0.03
CA GLY A 132 16.36 -16.92 0.79
C GLY A 132 16.17 -16.33 2.19
N ALA A 133 15.05 -15.76 2.53
CA ALA A 133 14.67 -15.65 3.93
C ALA A 133 14.42 -17.07 4.44
N ALA A 134 14.92 -17.41 5.65
CA ALA A 134 14.77 -18.72 6.26
C ALA A 134 13.37 -19.27 5.97
N PRO A 135 13.20 -20.56 5.62
CA PRO A 135 11.96 -21.07 5.11
C PRO A 135 10.85 -20.74 6.10
N VAL A 136 9.95 -19.84 5.69
CA VAL A 136 8.70 -19.68 6.40
C VAL A 136 7.92 -20.95 6.09
N THR A 137 8.09 -21.95 6.94
CA THR A 137 7.62 -23.32 6.74
C THR A 137 6.11 -23.49 6.78
N ALA A 138 5.35 -22.37 6.90
CA ALA A 138 3.90 -22.41 6.87
C ALA A 138 3.36 -21.21 6.08
N ASP A 139 2.47 -21.48 5.12
CA ASP A 139 1.71 -20.45 4.38
C ASP A 139 0.77 -19.64 5.31
N THR A 140 0.58 -20.10 6.54
CA THR A 140 -0.29 -19.50 7.55
C THR A 140 0.41 -19.29 8.88
N PHE A 141 -0.05 -18.31 9.66
CA PHE A 141 0.37 -18.11 11.06
C PHE A 141 -0.79 -17.51 11.87
N TYR A 142 -0.76 -17.71 13.17
CA TYR A 142 -1.71 -17.10 14.07
C TYR A 142 -1.24 -15.73 14.53
N PHE A 143 -2.15 -14.76 14.49
CA PHE A 143 -1.98 -13.43 15.06
C PHE A 143 -3.11 -13.19 16.08
N GLY A 144 -2.83 -13.42 17.36
CA GLY A 144 -3.88 -13.59 18.36
C GLY A 144 -4.80 -14.74 18.00
N ALA A 145 -6.10 -14.48 17.88
CA ALA A 145 -7.10 -15.48 17.47
C ALA A 145 -7.32 -15.56 15.95
N ALA A 146 -6.70 -14.67 15.17
CA ALA A 146 -6.85 -14.65 13.72
C ALA A 146 -5.82 -15.54 13.03
N LEU A 147 -6.25 -16.40 12.13
CA LEU A 147 -5.40 -17.17 11.23
C LEU A 147 -5.10 -16.32 9.98
N ILE A 148 -3.83 -15.99 9.78
CA ILE A 148 -3.36 -15.21 8.63
C ILE A 148 -2.88 -16.16 7.54
N ASP A 149 -3.45 -16.05 6.33
CA ASP A 149 -3.04 -16.81 5.15
C ASP A 149 -2.29 -15.87 4.18
N ARG A 150 -0.98 -16.15 4.00
CA ARG A 150 -0.09 -15.36 3.15
C ARG A 150 -0.42 -15.47 1.67
N ARG A 151 -0.87 -16.63 1.23
CA ARG A 151 -1.16 -16.86 -0.19
C ARG A 151 -2.48 -16.24 -0.58
N ARG A 152 -3.48 -16.34 0.31
CA ARG A 152 -4.82 -15.82 0.06
C ARG A 152 -4.98 -14.36 0.43
N PHE A 153 -4.01 -13.79 1.16
CA PHE A 153 -4.11 -12.43 1.71
C PHE A 153 -5.38 -12.30 2.57
N THR A 154 -5.58 -13.21 3.51
CA THR A 154 -6.76 -13.21 4.39
C THR A 154 -6.37 -13.34 5.85
N ALA A 155 -7.19 -12.72 6.71
CA ALA A 155 -7.23 -12.95 8.15
C ALA A 155 -8.56 -13.64 8.48
N THR A 156 -8.54 -14.86 9.00
CA THR A 156 -9.73 -15.62 9.33
C THR A 156 -9.88 -15.74 10.84
N ARG A 157 -11.06 -15.40 11.36
CA ARG A 157 -11.43 -15.56 12.76
C ARG A 157 -12.80 -16.25 12.86
N GLY A 158 -12.82 -17.43 13.45
CA GLY A 158 -13.99 -18.30 13.34
C GLY A 158 -14.34 -18.54 11.88
N ASP A 159 -15.59 -18.27 11.50
CA ASP A 159 -16.08 -18.44 10.13
C ASP A 159 -15.96 -17.19 9.27
N VAL A 160 -15.42 -16.09 9.83
CA VAL A 160 -15.28 -14.79 9.12
C VAL A 160 -13.87 -14.66 8.56
N ALA A 161 -13.77 -14.62 7.23
CA ALA A 161 -12.53 -14.30 6.52
C ALA A 161 -12.58 -12.83 6.07
N THR A 162 -11.54 -12.07 6.44
CA THR A 162 -11.36 -10.68 6.05
C THR A 162 -10.14 -10.56 5.15
N GLU A 163 -10.26 -9.82 4.07
CA GLU A 163 -9.20 -9.64 3.09
C GLU A 163 -8.14 -8.63 3.58
N LEU A 164 -6.88 -8.95 3.28
CA LEU A 164 -5.72 -8.12 3.60
C LEU A 164 -5.12 -7.54 2.32
N THR A 165 -4.66 -6.30 2.39
CA THR A 165 -3.74 -5.75 1.37
C THR A 165 -2.32 -6.25 1.61
N ALA A 166 -1.44 -6.06 0.62
CA ALA A 166 -0.03 -6.43 0.76
C ALA A 166 0.65 -5.71 1.94
N ARG A 167 0.28 -4.44 2.19
CA ARG A 167 0.82 -3.64 3.32
C ARG A 167 0.37 -4.16 4.68
N GLU A 168 -0.89 -4.50 4.79
CA GLU A 168 -1.45 -5.04 6.03
C GLU A 168 -0.84 -6.39 6.38
N LEU A 169 -0.66 -7.25 5.37
CA LEU A 169 0.01 -8.53 5.57
C LEU A 169 1.48 -8.34 6.01
N GLN A 170 2.22 -7.43 5.36
CA GLN A 170 3.61 -7.12 5.74
C GLN A 170 3.72 -6.60 7.17
N LEU A 171 2.80 -5.74 7.61
CA LEU A 171 2.74 -5.26 8.99
C LEU A 171 2.50 -6.42 9.98
N LEU A 172 1.53 -7.29 9.69
CA LEU A 172 1.23 -8.45 10.52
C LEU A 172 2.43 -9.39 10.62
N GLU A 173 3.12 -9.67 9.50
CA GLU A 173 4.31 -10.50 9.49
C GLU A 173 5.46 -9.88 10.28
N LEU A 174 5.67 -8.57 10.15
CA LEU A 174 6.72 -7.87 10.89
C LEU A 174 6.44 -7.90 12.39
N PHE A 175 5.22 -7.61 12.81
CA PHE A 175 4.81 -7.69 14.20
C PHE A 175 4.92 -9.13 14.74
N HIS A 176 4.54 -10.13 13.96
CA HIS A 176 4.64 -11.53 14.35
C HIS A 176 6.10 -11.96 14.56
N ARG A 177 7.00 -11.60 13.64
CA ARG A 177 8.45 -11.89 13.75
C ARG A 177 9.11 -11.16 14.93
N LYS A 178 8.63 -9.96 15.25
CA LYS A 178 9.15 -9.06 16.28
C LYS A 178 8.26 -9.04 17.54
N ARG A 179 7.60 -10.15 17.81
CA ARG A 179 6.71 -10.28 18.98
C ARG A 179 7.41 -9.88 20.26
N GLY A 180 6.76 -9.05 21.08
CA GLY A 180 7.28 -8.56 22.35
C GLY A 180 8.22 -7.35 22.24
N GLU A 181 8.75 -7.03 21.03
CA GLU A 181 9.60 -5.87 20.84
C GLU A 181 8.76 -4.60 20.63
N VAL A 182 9.23 -3.47 21.17
CA VAL A 182 8.69 -2.15 20.85
C VAL A 182 9.33 -1.67 19.55
N LEU A 183 8.52 -1.51 18.51
CA LEU A 183 8.99 -1.09 17.19
C LEU A 183 8.70 0.41 17.00
N SER A 184 9.73 1.20 16.71
CA SER A 184 9.55 2.64 16.44
C SER A 184 8.77 2.85 15.15
N ARG A 185 8.11 4.04 15.03
CA ARG A 185 7.40 4.40 13.81
C ARG A 185 8.33 4.42 12.59
N ASP A 186 9.52 4.97 12.74
CA ASP A 186 10.50 5.02 11.65
C ASP A 186 10.97 3.63 11.25
N PHE A 187 11.19 2.74 12.22
CA PHE A 187 11.53 1.35 11.91
C PHE A 187 10.41 0.66 11.13
N LEU A 188 9.15 0.80 11.56
CA LEU A 188 7.99 0.22 10.89
C LEU A 188 7.81 0.81 9.48
N LEU A 189 7.93 2.13 9.34
CA LEU A 189 7.87 2.80 8.04
C LEU A 189 8.97 2.31 7.12
N ASN A 190 10.22 2.30 7.58
CA ASN A 190 11.35 1.84 6.78
C ASN A 190 11.23 0.36 6.41
N ALA A 191 10.78 -0.49 7.31
CA ALA A 191 10.62 -1.93 7.05
C ALA A 191 9.47 -2.22 6.09
N VAL A 192 8.34 -1.48 6.19
CA VAL A 192 7.14 -1.73 5.38
C VAL A 192 7.02 -0.78 4.19
N TRP A 193 7.49 0.45 4.23
CA TRP A 193 7.47 1.43 3.13
C TRP A 193 8.85 1.68 2.48
N GLY A 194 9.94 1.27 3.08
CA GLY A 194 11.33 1.33 2.56
C GLY A 194 12.17 2.39 3.23
N ILE A 195 13.47 2.18 3.19
CA ILE A 195 14.48 3.15 3.60
C ILE A 195 14.24 4.43 2.79
N ASP A 196 14.33 5.58 3.44
CA ASP A 196 14.06 6.91 2.87
C ASP A 196 12.57 7.20 2.56
N TYR A 197 11.64 6.53 3.28
CA TYR A 197 10.24 6.88 3.18
C TYR A 197 10.01 8.33 3.64
N MET A 198 9.69 9.21 2.71
CA MET A 198 9.47 10.64 2.96
C MET A 198 8.02 10.97 3.37
N GLY A 199 7.20 9.96 3.66
CA GLY A 199 5.83 10.14 4.09
C GLY A 199 5.69 10.44 5.58
N THR A 200 4.46 10.70 6.01
CA THR A 200 4.14 10.99 7.41
C THR A 200 3.91 9.69 8.20
N THR A 201 4.16 9.72 9.49
CA THR A 201 3.84 8.63 10.43
C THR A 201 2.35 8.30 10.43
N ARG A 202 1.50 9.20 9.93
CA ARG A 202 0.06 9.03 9.84
C ARG A 202 -0.36 7.89 8.90
N THR A 203 0.39 7.65 7.81
CA THR A 203 0.17 6.49 6.93
C THR A 203 0.28 5.19 7.73
N LEU A 204 1.31 5.07 8.56
CA LEU A 204 1.49 3.91 9.44
C LEU A 204 0.34 3.78 10.45
N ASP A 205 0.00 4.88 11.15
CA ASP A 205 -1.01 4.87 12.20
C ASP A 205 -2.37 4.38 11.64
N GLN A 206 -2.70 4.75 10.41
CA GLN A 206 -3.91 4.31 9.74
C GLN A 206 -3.88 2.85 9.31
N HIS A 207 -2.77 2.38 8.72
CA HIS A 207 -2.64 0.96 8.40
C HIS A 207 -2.70 0.08 9.67
N VAL A 208 -2.11 0.54 10.77
CA VAL A 208 -2.25 -0.16 12.06
C VAL A 208 -3.71 -0.19 12.52
N ALA A 209 -4.45 0.91 12.35
CA ALA A 209 -5.88 0.94 12.69
C ALA A 209 -6.69 -0.05 11.83
N GLN A 210 -6.41 -0.13 10.51
CA GLN A 210 -7.05 -1.10 9.61
C GLN A 210 -6.70 -2.55 9.99
N VAL A 211 -5.43 -2.82 10.24
CA VAL A 211 -4.99 -4.15 10.70
C VAL A 211 -5.73 -4.54 11.97
N ARG A 212 -5.78 -3.66 12.99
CA ARG A 212 -6.54 -3.91 14.24
C ARG A 212 -8.00 -4.25 13.95
N LYS A 213 -8.67 -3.48 13.08
CA LYS A 213 -10.07 -3.73 12.70
C LYS A 213 -10.24 -5.11 12.05
N LYS A 214 -9.35 -5.49 11.16
CA LYS A 214 -9.41 -6.75 10.41
C LYS A 214 -9.10 -7.99 11.25
N ILE A 215 -8.28 -7.86 12.28
CA ILE A 215 -7.98 -8.96 13.23
C ILE A 215 -8.83 -8.89 14.50
N ASP A 216 -9.81 -7.96 14.57
CA ASP A 216 -10.69 -7.70 15.71
C ASP A 216 -9.93 -7.32 17.00
N ASP A 217 -8.86 -6.54 16.85
CA ASP A 217 -8.10 -5.94 17.96
C ASP A 217 -8.46 -4.46 18.19
N THR A 218 -9.75 -4.13 18.11
CA THR A 218 -10.25 -2.75 18.25
C THR A 218 -9.92 -2.12 19.60
N ALA A 219 -9.77 -2.94 20.65
CA ALA A 219 -9.34 -2.49 21.97
C ALA A 219 -7.81 -2.34 22.11
N ALA A 220 -7.04 -2.51 21.01
CA ALA A 220 -5.57 -2.43 20.98
C ALA A 220 -4.88 -3.31 22.04
N LYS A 221 -5.42 -4.50 22.28
CA LYS A 221 -4.87 -5.45 23.26
C LYS A 221 -3.70 -6.25 22.70
N LEU A 222 -3.73 -6.58 21.41
CA LEU A 222 -2.69 -7.33 20.73
C LEU A 222 -1.57 -6.41 20.22
N ILE A 223 -1.94 -5.39 19.43
CA ILE A 223 -1.01 -4.37 18.96
C ILE A 223 -1.19 -3.13 19.84
N LYS A 224 -0.32 -2.95 20.84
CA LYS A 224 -0.35 -1.78 21.71
C LYS A 224 0.31 -0.57 21.09
N THR A 225 -0.24 0.62 21.33
CA THR A 225 0.41 1.89 21.03
C THR A 225 1.35 2.25 22.19
N VAL A 226 2.62 2.44 21.88
CA VAL A 226 3.60 3.01 22.81
C VAL A 226 3.74 4.49 22.46
N HIS A 227 3.12 5.34 23.29
CA HIS A 227 3.05 6.78 23.00
C HIS A 227 4.45 7.39 22.85
N GLY A 228 4.60 8.26 21.85
CA GLY A 228 5.88 8.90 21.51
C GLY A 228 6.91 7.99 20.83
N VAL A 229 6.72 6.65 20.80
CA VAL A 229 7.68 5.69 20.25
C VAL A 229 7.12 4.96 19.03
N GLY A 230 6.08 4.17 19.18
CA GLY A 230 5.56 3.36 18.08
C GLY A 230 4.55 2.31 18.55
N TYR A 231 4.77 1.06 18.18
CA TYR A 231 3.84 -0.04 18.42
C TYR A 231 4.55 -1.29 18.95
N GLN A 232 3.81 -2.12 19.67
CA GLN A 232 4.30 -3.39 20.22
C GLN A 232 3.22 -4.47 20.02
N TYR A 233 3.58 -5.61 19.46
CA TYR A 233 2.73 -6.80 19.46
C TYR A 233 3.03 -7.66 20.69
N ILE A 234 1.99 -7.98 21.46
CA ILE A 234 2.09 -8.70 22.73
C ILE A 234 1.29 -10.01 22.76
N GLY A 235 0.54 -10.31 21.69
CA GLY A 235 -0.33 -11.50 21.60
C GLY A 235 0.40 -12.81 21.34
#